data_f80c206926a02a8ed255986884f4bd91
#
_entry.id   f80c206926a02a8ed255986884f4bd91
#
_cell.length_a   1.000
_cell.length_b   1.000
_cell.length_c   1.000
_cell.angle_alpha   90.00
_cell.angle_beta   90.00
_cell.angle_gamma   90.00
#
_symmetry.space_group_name_H-M   'P 1'
#
loop_
_entity.id
_entity.type
_entity.pdbx_description
1 polymer ?
#
loop_
_entity_poly.entity_id
_entity_poly.type
_entity_poly.pdbx_seq_one_letter_code
_entity_poly.pdbx_strand_id
1 'polypeptide(L)'
;MPRQAVPLTESQVRALEPRAARYSVADGNGLVIEVMTTGTKVWRFRYSLNGKRQPLATIGDYRMILLRVARAKAQKYAELVAQGISPVATARRDRGAEAKADVLREAAELYMATEMAGKSDEYRRTTRRALDKDVLPAIGGLPIKSVTAEHVVTICDSIKSRGSPKMALHTRNVIKRLYEYLIARQLATANPAEVVPARSIATFESRTRVLSGDEIGATLYAIDTSSIRRPLKIALHLLVLTMVRKSDLVESTWEEFDLEKASWRIPATRLKQDADQLVYLPQQAVTLLRELHRARAATRFVFPSVRGDDRPIAKSTLNQAVKALGLDVEHFVLHDFRRTASVHLREMAQHAQ
;
A
#
# COMPACT_ATOMS: atom_id res chain seq x y z
N MET A 1 41.67 -41.73 -27.35
CA MET A 1 41.25 -40.32 -27.34
C MET A 1 39.78 -40.25 -27.71
N PRO A 2 38.91 -39.56 -26.99
CA PRO A 2 37.51 -39.41 -27.40
C PRO A 2 37.46 -38.63 -28.73
N ARG A 3 36.72 -39.15 -29.73
CA ARG A 3 36.50 -38.45 -31.00
C ARG A 3 35.87 -37.08 -30.74
N GLN A 4 36.56 -36.02 -31.15
CA GLN A 4 35.95 -34.68 -31.14
C GLN A 4 34.74 -34.67 -32.08
N ALA A 5 33.58 -34.27 -31.59
CA ALA A 5 32.39 -34.13 -32.43
C ALA A 5 32.61 -32.99 -33.43
N VAL A 6 32.30 -33.25 -34.69
CA VAL A 6 32.32 -32.20 -35.74
C VAL A 6 31.10 -31.27 -35.50
N PRO A 7 31.32 -29.97 -35.39
CA PRO A 7 30.20 -29.01 -35.22
C PRO A 7 29.16 -29.14 -36.33
N LEU A 8 27.88 -29.18 -35.95
CA LEU A 8 26.76 -29.25 -36.87
C LEU A 8 26.53 -27.89 -37.57
N THR A 9 26.02 -27.95 -38.80
CA THR A 9 25.47 -26.78 -39.50
C THR A 9 23.96 -26.68 -39.24
N GLU A 10 23.38 -25.48 -39.40
CA GLU A 10 21.93 -25.27 -39.26
C GLU A 10 21.13 -26.15 -40.22
N SER A 11 21.65 -26.35 -41.48
CA SER A 11 21.04 -27.23 -42.46
C SER A 11 21.05 -28.70 -42.02
N GLN A 12 22.14 -29.17 -41.44
CA GLN A 12 22.23 -30.53 -40.88
C GLN A 12 21.26 -30.74 -39.73
N VAL A 13 21.14 -29.77 -38.82
CA VAL A 13 20.17 -29.84 -37.72
C VAL A 13 18.74 -29.88 -38.26
N ARG A 14 18.44 -29.09 -39.27
CA ARG A 14 17.13 -29.09 -39.94
C ARG A 14 16.80 -30.43 -40.58
N ALA A 15 17.76 -31.06 -41.22
CA ALA A 15 17.61 -32.33 -41.93
C ALA A 15 17.52 -33.58 -41.05
N LEU A 16 17.68 -33.46 -39.70
CA LEU A 16 17.50 -34.60 -38.81
C LEU A 16 16.04 -35.06 -38.77
N GLU A 17 15.78 -36.32 -39.11
CA GLU A 17 14.44 -36.89 -39.14
C GLU A 17 14.18 -37.78 -37.92
N PRO A 18 12.92 -37.93 -37.45
CA PRO A 18 12.56 -38.83 -36.39
C PRO A 18 12.86 -40.28 -36.76
N ARG A 19 13.18 -41.10 -35.74
CA ARG A 19 13.42 -42.56 -35.89
C ARG A 19 12.48 -43.31 -34.95
N ALA A 20 12.48 -44.64 -35.04
CA ALA A 20 11.68 -45.51 -34.17
C ALA A 20 12.01 -45.33 -32.68
N ALA A 21 13.22 -44.87 -32.37
CA ALA A 21 13.64 -44.52 -31.01
C ALA A 21 14.27 -43.10 -31.02
N ARG A 22 14.17 -42.41 -29.88
CA ARG A 22 14.86 -41.12 -29.71
C ARG A 22 16.35 -41.29 -29.79
N TYR A 23 17.03 -40.36 -30.45
CA TYR A 23 18.49 -40.38 -30.59
C TYR A 23 19.07 -38.97 -30.41
N SER A 24 20.36 -38.88 -30.16
CA SER A 24 21.09 -37.64 -29.95
C SER A 24 22.25 -37.53 -30.91
N VAL A 25 22.45 -36.32 -31.49
CA VAL A 25 23.61 -35.96 -32.30
C VAL A 25 24.42 -34.91 -31.52
N ALA A 26 25.73 -35.12 -31.42
CA ALA A 26 26.64 -34.20 -30.71
C ALA A 26 27.06 -33.05 -31.64
N ASP A 27 27.01 -31.81 -31.14
CA ASP A 27 27.53 -30.61 -31.81
C ASP A 27 28.96 -30.25 -31.34
N GLY A 28 29.39 -30.77 -30.20
CA GLY A 28 30.66 -30.44 -29.55
C GLY A 28 30.46 -29.69 -28.20
N ASN A 29 31.52 -29.57 -27.43
CA ASN A 29 31.55 -28.86 -26.14
C ASN A 29 30.38 -29.20 -25.20
N GLY A 30 29.96 -30.49 -25.20
CA GLY A 30 28.82 -30.94 -24.41
C GLY A 30 27.43 -30.64 -25.01
N LEU A 31 27.32 -29.83 -26.06
CA LEU A 31 26.04 -29.57 -26.73
C LEU A 31 25.64 -30.79 -27.58
N VAL A 32 24.40 -31.21 -27.40
CA VAL A 32 23.76 -32.26 -28.20
C VAL A 32 22.36 -31.85 -28.61
N ILE A 33 21.90 -32.28 -29.79
CA ILE A 33 20.52 -32.21 -30.16
C ILE A 33 19.87 -33.58 -30.01
N GLU A 34 18.78 -33.65 -29.30
CA GLU A 34 17.99 -34.87 -29.07
C GLU A 34 16.76 -34.79 -30.01
N VAL A 35 16.60 -35.81 -30.86
CA VAL A 35 15.44 -35.92 -31.80
C VAL A 35 14.48 -36.96 -31.20
N MET A 36 13.27 -36.49 -30.88
CA MET A 36 12.22 -37.34 -30.35
C MET A 36 11.51 -38.13 -31.44
N THR A 37 10.85 -39.21 -31.10
CA THR A 37 10.03 -40.01 -32.01
C THR A 37 8.89 -39.21 -32.65
N THR A 38 8.45 -38.14 -32.02
CA THR A 38 7.43 -37.18 -32.51
C THR A 38 7.98 -36.17 -33.54
N GLY A 39 9.30 -36.18 -33.81
CA GLY A 39 9.97 -35.17 -34.64
C GLY A 39 10.39 -33.90 -33.92
N THR A 40 10.05 -33.76 -32.67
CA THR A 40 10.51 -32.62 -31.83
C THR A 40 12.01 -32.71 -31.60
N LYS A 41 12.73 -31.62 -31.84
CA LYS A 41 14.18 -31.49 -31.66
C LYS A 41 14.47 -30.62 -30.44
N VAL A 42 15.25 -31.13 -29.47
CA VAL A 42 15.52 -30.44 -28.21
C VAL A 42 17.03 -30.33 -27.97
N TRP A 43 17.51 -29.11 -27.78
CA TRP A 43 18.88 -28.88 -27.37
C TRP A 43 19.09 -29.32 -25.92
N ARG A 44 20.15 -30.14 -25.71
CA ARG A 44 20.57 -30.69 -24.42
C ARG A 44 22.04 -30.38 -24.21
N PHE A 45 22.46 -30.34 -22.95
CA PHE A 45 23.83 -30.20 -22.56
C PHE A 45 24.26 -31.40 -21.73
N ARG A 46 25.32 -32.05 -22.17
CA ARG A 46 25.93 -33.22 -21.54
C ARG A 46 27.09 -32.76 -20.66
N TYR A 47 27.07 -33.11 -19.39
CA TYR A 47 28.14 -32.75 -18.45
C TYR A 47 28.38 -33.78 -17.38
N SER A 48 29.55 -33.68 -16.71
CA SER A 48 29.90 -34.43 -15.52
C SER A 48 30.23 -33.47 -14.40
N LEU A 49 29.89 -33.81 -13.17
CA LEU A 49 30.18 -33.00 -11.98
C LEU A 49 30.91 -33.90 -10.99
N ASN A 50 32.05 -33.43 -10.49
CA ASN A 50 32.89 -34.21 -9.58
C ASN A 50 33.21 -35.65 -10.11
N GLY A 51 33.52 -35.75 -11.38
CA GLY A 51 33.82 -37.02 -12.04
C GLY A 51 32.62 -37.94 -12.35
N LYS A 52 31.42 -37.58 -11.89
CA LYS A 52 30.21 -38.37 -12.14
C LYS A 52 29.34 -37.73 -13.24
N ARG A 53 28.94 -38.57 -14.21
CA ARG A 53 28.02 -38.14 -15.29
C ARG A 53 26.66 -37.77 -14.73
N GLN A 54 26.17 -36.62 -15.14
CA GLN A 54 24.87 -36.08 -14.72
C GLN A 54 23.80 -36.27 -15.81
N PRO A 55 22.50 -36.21 -15.45
CA PRO A 55 21.42 -36.14 -16.41
C PRO A 55 21.61 -34.97 -17.37
N LEU A 56 21.14 -35.10 -18.64
CA LEU A 56 21.26 -34.05 -19.63
C LEU A 56 20.50 -32.79 -19.18
N ALA A 57 21.16 -31.64 -19.18
CA ALA A 57 20.51 -30.36 -18.94
C ALA A 57 19.75 -29.92 -20.21
N THR A 58 18.50 -29.52 -20.09
CA THR A 58 17.70 -28.99 -21.21
C THR A 58 18.07 -27.53 -21.47
N ILE A 59 18.40 -27.22 -22.74
CA ILE A 59 18.63 -25.84 -23.21
C ILE A 59 17.36 -25.25 -23.80
N GLY A 60 16.60 -26.03 -24.57
CA GLY A 60 15.30 -25.66 -25.12
C GLY A 60 14.96 -26.30 -26.47
N ASP A 61 13.75 -26.05 -26.98
CA ASP A 61 13.26 -26.53 -28.28
C ASP A 61 14.01 -25.83 -29.43
N TYR A 62 14.42 -26.60 -30.44
CA TYR A 62 15.12 -26.10 -31.62
C TYR A 62 14.29 -25.04 -32.38
N ARG A 63 12.97 -25.16 -32.41
CA ARG A 63 12.08 -24.17 -33.07
C ARG A 63 12.15 -22.79 -32.42
N MET A 64 12.50 -22.73 -31.14
CA MET A 64 12.58 -21.48 -30.37
C MET A 64 14.02 -21.01 -30.20
N ILE A 65 15.01 -21.91 -30.26
CA ILE A 65 16.41 -21.62 -29.97
C ILE A 65 17.29 -22.12 -31.13
N LEU A 66 17.77 -21.17 -31.94
CA LEU A 66 18.69 -21.45 -33.04
C LEU A 66 20.04 -21.96 -32.52
N LEU A 67 20.77 -22.69 -33.38
CA LEU A 67 22.06 -23.31 -33.08
C LEU A 67 23.07 -22.34 -32.43
N ARG A 68 23.18 -21.09 -32.92
CA ARG A 68 24.07 -20.07 -32.35
C ARG A 68 23.75 -19.75 -30.90
N VAL A 69 22.46 -19.64 -30.57
CA VAL A 69 22.01 -19.36 -29.18
C VAL A 69 22.18 -20.57 -28.31
N ALA A 70 21.95 -21.78 -28.83
CA ALA A 70 22.18 -23.04 -28.12
C ALA A 70 23.66 -23.20 -27.73
N ARG A 71 24.60 -22.88 -28.65
CA ARG A 71 26.04 -22.89 -28.34
C ARG A 71 26.44 -21.89 -27.27
N ALA A 72 25.92 -20.66 -27.32
CA ALA A 72 26.19 -19.66 -26.30
C ALA A 72 25.68 -20.08 -24.90
N LYS A 73 24.49 -20.73 -24.84
CA LYS A 73 23.97 -21.28 -23.59
C LYS A 73 24.78 -22.49 -23.10
N ALA A 74 25.22 -23.37 -24.02
CA ALA A 74 26.07 -24.51 -23.67
C ALA A 74 27.41 -24.06 -23.10
N GLN A 75 27.99 -22.98 -23.61
CA GLN A 75 29.21 -22.40 -23.09
C GLN A 75 29.02 -21.88 -21.65
N LYS A 76 27.94 -21.13 -21.37
CA LYS A 76 27.61 -20.70 -20.00
C LYS A 76 27.43 -21.89 -19.06
N TYR A 77 26.83 -22.99 -19.54
CA TYR A 77 26.68 -24.19 -18.72
C TYR A 77 28.03 -24.87 -18.46
N ALA A 78 28.95 -24.87 -19.43
CA ALA A 78 30.30 -25.37 -19.27
C ALA A 78 31.09 -24.56 -18.23
N GLU A 79 30.94 -23.22 -18.23
CA GLU A 79 31.54 -22.33 -17.22
C GLU A 79 31.04 -22.64 -15.80
N LEU A 80 29.73 -22.86 -15.62
CA LEU A 80 29.15 -23.27 -14.33
C LEU A 80 29.70 -24.59 -13.87
N VAL A 81 29.81 -25.58 -14.77
CA VAL A 81 30.36 -26.91 -14.46
C VAL A 81 31.83 -26.81 -14.07
N ALA A 82 32.62 -25.97 -14.73
CA ALA A 82 34.02 -25.72 -14.38
C ALA A 82 34.17 -25.13 -12.96
N GLN A 83 33.17 -24.39 -12.48
CA GLN A 83 33.07 -23.85 -11.12
C GLN A 83 32.49 -24.87 -10.11
N GLY A 84 32.23 -26.10 -10.52
CA GLY A 84 31.63 -27.14 -9.65
C GLY A 84 30.10 -26.95 -9.45
N ILE A 85 29.44 -26.09 -10.24
CA ILE A 85 28.03 -25.76 -10.09
C ILE A 85 27.19 -26.52 -11.13
N SER A 86 26.09 -27.14 -10.69
CA SER A 86 25.17 -27.85 -11.59
C SER A 86 24.29 -26.85 -12.38
N PRO A 87 24.35 -26.85 -13.74
CA PRO A 87 23.48 -26.01 -14.56
C PRO A 87 21.98 -26.26 -14.32
N VAL A 88 21.61 -27.53 -14.05
CA VAL A 88 20.21 -27.90 -13.76
C VAL A 88 19.75 -27.36 -12.41
N ALA A 89 20.60 -27.41 -11.39
CA ALA A 89 20.29 -26.86 -10.07
C ALA A 89 20.17 -25.33 -10.11
N THR A 90 21.08 -24.66 -10.84
CA THR A 90 21.03 -23.21 -11.05
C THR A 90 19.74 -22.81 -11.78
N ALA A 91 19.42 -23.44 -12.92
CA ALA A 91 18.19 -23.14 -13.66
C ALA A 91 16.90 -23.47 -12.86
N ARG A 92 16.94 -24.43 -11.94
CA ARG A 92 15.83 -24.74 -11.04
C ARG A 92 15.70 -23.68 -9.95
N ARG A 93 16.82 -23.21 -9.39
CA ARG A 93 16.87 -22.15 -8.39
C ARG A 93 16.40 -20.82 -8.98
N ASP A 94 16.88 -20.47 -10.18
CA ASP A 94 16.51 -19.23 -10.86
C ASP A 94 15.02 -19.21 -11.22
N ARG A 95 14.48 -20.32 -11.76
CA ARG A 95 13.02 -20.49 -11.96
C ARG A 95 12.24 -20.45 -10.66
N GLY A 96 12.77 -21.02 -9.59
CA GLY A 96 12.15 -20.95 -8.26
C GLY A 96 12.19 -19.53 -7.67
N ALA A 97 13.27 -18.81 -7.90
CA ALA A 97 13.42 -17.41 -7.49
C ALA A 97 12.53 -16.48 -8.32
N GLU A 98 12.48 -16.67 -9.66
CA GLU A 98 11.54 -15.96 -10.55
C GLU A 98 10.07 -16.26 -10.19
N ALA A 99 9.72 -17.53 -9.92
CA ALA A 99 8.38 -17.90 -9.51
C ALA A 99 8.00 -17.35 -8.12
N LYS A 100 8.96 -17.14 -7.23
CA LYS A 100 8.74 -16.48 -5.94
C LYS A 100 8.61 -14.97 -6.10
N ALA A 101 9.48 -14.33 -6.87
CA ALA A 101 9.42 -12.88 -7.14
C ALA A 101 8.15 -12.47 -7.90
N ASP A 102 7.51 -13.41 -8.61
CA ASP A 102 6.27 -13.16 -9.36
C ASP A 102 4.98 -13.28 -8.54
N VAL A 103 5.06 -13.66 -7.24
CA VAL A 103 3.87 -13.80 -6.39
C VAL A 103 3.46 -12.45 -5.80
N LEU A 104 2.18 -12.12 -5.90
CA LEU A 104 1.64 -10.82 -5.47
C LEU A 104 1.95 -10.50 -4.00
N ARG A 105 1.99 -11.50 -3.13
CA ARG A 105 2.31 -11.32 -1.70
C ARG A 105 3.70 -10.72 -1.49
N GLU A 106 4.71 -11.26 -2.13
CA GLU A 106 6.09 -10.78 -1.99
C GLU A 106 6.25 -9.38 -2.58
N ALA A 107 5.57 -9.12 -3.70
CA ALA A 107 5.52 -7.81 -4.32
C ALA A 107 4.82 -6.76 -3.42
N ALA A 108 3.76 -7.14 -2.71
CA ALA A 108 3.06 -6.27 -1.76
C ALA A 108 3.94 -5.95 -0.54
N GLU A 109 4.73 -6.90 -0.04
CA GLU A 109 5.70 -6.64 1.03
C GLU A 109 6.79 -5.65 0.59
N LEU A 110 7.33 -5.81 -0.62
CA LEU A 110 8.29 -4.88 -1.18
C LEU A 110 7.69 -3.47 -1.37
N TYR A 111 6.45 -3.37 -1.86
CA TYR A 111 5.71 -2.12 -1.96
C TYR A 111 5.57 -1.43 -0.59
N MET A 112 5.19 -2.19 0.44
CA MET A 112 5.06 -1.66 1.81
C MET A 112 6.40 -1.21 2.39
N ALA A 113 7.48 -1.92 2.10
CA ALA A 113 8.82 -1.59 2.60
C ALA A 113 9.43 -0.36 1.91
N THR A 114 9.14 -0.15 0.62
CA THR A 114 9.78 0.89 -0.20
C THR A 114 8.88 2.11 -0.40
N GLU A 115 7.77 1.93 -1.12
CA GLU A 115 6.89 3.05 -1.53
C GLU A 115 6.13 3.66 -0.34
N MET A 116 5.81 2.83 0.67
CA MET A 116 5.09 3.30 1.84
C MET A 116 6.00 3.87 2.94
N ALA A 117 7.32 3.74 2.85
CA ALA A 117 8.26 4.21 3.89
C ALA A 117 8.13 5.72 4.20
N GLY A 118 7.91 6.54 3.17
CA GLY A 118 7.74 8.00 3.30
C GLY A 118 6.31 8.47 3.59
N LYS A 119 5.34 7.57 3.77
CA LYS A 119 3.94 7.93 4.03
C LYS A 119 3.65 7.99 5.53
N SER A 120 2.59 8.72 5.92
CA SER A 120 2.16 8.80 7.31
C SER A 120 1.81 7.42 7.88
N ASP A 121 2.03 7.22 9.19
CA ASP A 121 1.74 5.95 9.87
C ASP A 121 0.28 5.51 9.73
N GLU A 122 -0.67 6.46 9.74
CA GLU A 122 -2.08 6.16 9.55
C GLU A 122 -2.36 5.62 8.14
N TYR A 123 -1.77 6.23 7.12
CA TYR A 123 -1.90 5.78 5.74
C TYR A 123 -1.25 4.41 5.53
N ARG A 124 -0.06 4.19 6.07
CA ARG A 124 0.63 2.89 6.06
C ARG A 124 -0.20 1.80 6.72
N ARG A 125 -0.73 2.08 7.92
CA ARG A 125 -1.59 1.17 8.70
C ARG A 125 -2.86 0.79 7.96
N THR A 126 -3.53 1.78 7.35
CA THR A 126 -4.77 1.56 6.59
C THR A 126 -4.50 0.76 5.33
N THR A 127 -3.41 1.04 4.62
CA THR A 127 -2.97 0.30 3.44
C THR A 127 -2.61 -1.14 3.81
N ARG A 128 -1.80 -1.34 4.85
CA ARG A 128 -1.44 -2.67 5.36
C ARG A 128 -2.68 -3.48 5.72
N ARG A 129 -3.62 -2.88 6.45
CA ARG A 129 -4.87 -3.55 6.82
C ARG A 129 -5.69 -3.99 5.61
N ALA A 130 -5.78 -3.16 4.56
CA ALA A 130 -6.49 -3.53 3.33
C ALA A 130 -5.80 -4.70 2.63
N LEU A 131 -4.47 -4.70 2.57
CA LEU A 131 -3.69 -5.80 2.00
C LEU A 131 -3.89 -7.09 2.81
N ASP A 132 -3.64 -7.07 4.11
CA ASP A 132 -3.63 -8.28 4.95
C ASP A 132 -5.02 -8.89 5.14
N LYS A 133 -6.05 -8.04 5.25
CA LYS A 133 -7.41 -8.51 5.52
C LYS A 133 -8.16 -8.96 4.27
N ASP A 134 -7.97 -8.28 3.16
CA ASP A 134 -8.87 -8.42 2.02
C ASP A 134 -8.13 -8.86 0.73
N VAL A 135 -6.96 -8.30 0.43
CA VAL A 135 -6.25 -8.55 -0.84
C VAL A 135 -5.44 -9.83 -0.80
N LEU A 136 -4.52 -9.94 0.15
CA LEU A 136 -3.57 -11.07 0.21
C LEU A 136 -4.24 -12.41 0.53
N PRO A 137 -5.31 -12.52 1.32
CA PRO A 137 -6.05 -13.77 1.47
C PRO A 137 -6.70 -14.23 0.17
N ALA A 138 -7.17 -13.30 -0.66
CA ALA A 138 -7.89 -13.62 -1.90
C ALA A 138 -6.95 -13.92 -3.08
N ILE A 139 -5.91 -13.10 -3.28
CA ILE A 139 -5.07 -13.14 -4.48
C ILE A 139 -3.57 -13.14 -4.21
N GLY A 140 -3.15 -13.13 -2.94
CA GLY A 140 -1.73 -13.02 -2.57
C GLY A 140 -0.87 -14.20 -3.04
N GLY A 141 -1.45 -15.37 -3.26
CA GLY A 141 -0.77 -16.55 -3.80
C GLY A 141 -0.70 -16.62 -5.32
N LEU A 142 -1.37 -15.70 -6.02
CA LEU A 142 -1.38 -15.69 -7.49
C LEU A 142 -0.12 -15.01 -8.04
N PRO A 143 0.34 -15.46 -9.24
CA PRO A 143 1.31 -14.70 -10.02
C PRO A 143 0.77 -13.28 -10.31
N ILE A 144 1.63 -12.27 -10.24
CA ILE A 144 1.26 -10.85 -10.47
C ILE A 144 0.48 -10.68 -11.78
N LYS A 145 0.93 -11.33 -12.85
CA LYS A 145 0.35 -11.24 -14.20
C LYS A 145 -0.98 -11.98 -14.35
N SER A 146 -1.35 -12.83 -13.38
CA SER A 146 -2.58 -13.63 -13.41
C SER A 146 -3.75 -12.94 -12.69
N VAL A 147 -3.51 -11.82 -12.03
CA VAL A 147 -4.58 -11.07 -11.35
C VAL A 147 -5.39 -10.29 -12.38
N THR A 148 -6.70 -10.47 -12.35
CA THR A 148 -7.65 -9.88 -13.30
C THR A 148 -8.54 -8.83 -12.65
N ALA A 149 -9.26 -8.05 -13.45
CA ALA A 149 -10.28 -7.12 -12.97
C ALA A 149 -11.40 -7.83 -12.19
N GLU A 150 -11.76 -9.06 -12.57
CA GLU A 150 -12.74 -9.88 -11.86
C GLU A 150 -12.33 -10.14 -10.42
N HIS A 151 -11.07 -10.45 -10.17
CA HIS A 151 -10.54 -10.58 -8.82
C HIS A 151 -10.73 -9.31 -8.00
N VAL A 152 -10.46 -8.14 -8.60
CA VAL A 152 -10.63 -6.83 -7.93
C VAL A 152 -12.10 -6.59 -7.58
N VAL A 153 -13.02 -6.87 -8.51
CA VAL A 153 -14.46 -6.72 -8.29
C VAL A 153 -14.93 -7.66 -7.18
N THR A 154 -14.55 -8.93 -7.21
CA THR A 154 -14.91 -9.94 -6.19
C THR A 154 -14.46 -9.51 -4.79
N ILE A 155 -13.23 -9.01 -4.64
CA ILE A 155 -12.73 -8.48 -3.37
C ILE A 155 -13.60 -7.30 -2.90
N CYS A 156 -13.87 -6.35 -3.79
CA CYS A 156 -14.67 -5.18 -3.46
C CYS A 156 -16.10 -5.54 -3.06
N ASP A 157 -16.74 -6.47 -3.76
CA ASP A 157 -18.10 -6.94 -3.46
C ASP A 157 -18.16 -7.68 -2.13
N SER A 158 -17.16 -8.50 -1.82
CA SER A 158 -17.03 -9.13 -0.50
C SER A 158 -16.92 -8.09 0.63
N ILE A 159 -16.22 -6.98 0.40
CA ILE A 159 -16.11 -5.89 1.40
C ILE A 159 -17.43 -5.13 1.50
N LYS A 160 -18.12 -4.88 0.39
CA LYS A 160 -19.44 -4.22 0.37
C LYS A 160 -20.50 -5.05 1.11
N SER A 161 -20.54 -6.37 0.90
CA SER A 161 -21.46 -7.26 1.58
C SER A 161 -21.34 -7.24 3.11
N ARG A 162 -20.14 -6.87 3.62
CA ARG A 162 -19.88 -6.63 5.05
C ARG A 162 -20.28 -5.23 5.53
N GLY A 163 -21.00 -4.44 4.72
CA GLY A 163 -21.45 -3.08 5.06
C GLY A 163 -20.38 -2.01 4.99
N SER A 164 -19.28 -2.21 4.25
CA SER A 164 -18.15 -1.29 4.25
C SER A 164 -17.77 -0.76 2.84
N PRO A 165 -18.68 -0.07 2.12
CA PRO A 165 -18.43 0.38 0.74
C PRO A 165 -17.25 1.37 0.64
N LYS A 166 -16.99 2.20 1.68
CA LYS A 166 -15.81 3.07 1.73
C LYS A 166 -14.51 2.29 1.74
N MET A 167 -14.48 1.17 2.49
CA MET A 167 -13.31 0.31 2.55
C MET A 167 -13.14 -0.45 1.22
N ALA A 168 -14.21 -0.86 0.55
CA ALA A 168 -14.15 -1.47 -0.78
C ALA A 168 -13.46 -0.54 -1.79
N LEU A 169 -13.89 0.72 -1.84
CA LEU A 169 -13.26 1.73 -2.70
C LEU A 169 -11.79 1.99 -2.32
N HIS A 170 -11.49 2.07 -1.01
CA HIS A 170 -10.12 2.21 -0.54
C HIS A 170 -9.25 1.03 -0.97
N THR A 171 -9.73 -0.21 -0.80
CA THR A 171 -9.01 -1.43 -1.18
C THR A 171 -8.77 -1.49 -2.70
N ARG A 172 -9.77 -1.14 -3.52
CA ARG A 172 -9.58 -0.99 -4.97
C ARG A 172 -8.45 -0.02 -5.30
N ASN A 173 -8.40 1.13 -4.61
CA ASN A 173 -7.37 2.14 -4.81
C ASN A 173 -5.98 1.69 -4.30
N VAL A 174 -5.93 0.86 -3.25
CA VAL A 174 -4.69 0.21 -2.80
C VAL A 174 -4.16 -0.74 -3.87
N ILE A 175 -5.01 -1.60 -4.43
CA ILE A 175 -4.62 -2.50 -5.53
C ILE A 175 -4.14 -1.69 -6.74
N LYS A 176 -4.85 -0.61 -7.10
CA LYS A 176 -4.44 0.27 -8.22
C LYS A 176 -3.02 0.80 -8.03
N ARG A 177 -2.71 1.37 -6.87
CA ARG A 177 -1.37 1.92 -6.57
C ARG A 177 -0.29 0.85 -6.49
N LEU A 178 -0.62 -0.33 -5.95
CA LEU A 178 0.30 -1.47 -5.95
C LEU A 178 0.67 -1.84 -7.39
N TYR A 179 -0.30 -1.92 -8.30
CA TYR A 179 -0.01 -2.24 -9.69
C TYR A 179 0.69 -1.12 -10.45
N GLU A 180 0.42 0.15 -10.17
CA GLU A 180 1.20 1.28 -10.68
C GLU A 180 2.68 1.15 -10.29
N TYR A 181 2.95 0.80 -9.04
CA TYR A 181 4.30 0.51 -8.54
C TYR A 181 4.96 -0.68 -9.26
N LEU A 182 4.21 -1.77 -9.49
CA LEU A 182 4.70 -2.96 -10.18
C LEU A 182 4.99 -2.70 -11.66
N ILE A 183 4.16 -1.92 -12.34
CA ILE A 183 4.36 -1.51 -13.73
C ILE A 183 5.63 -0.65 -13.87
N ALA A 184 5.82 0.33 -12.98
CA ALA A 184 7.03 1.15 -12.96
C ALA A 184 8.33 0.33 -12.82
N ARG A 185 8.25 -0.88 -12.25
CA ARG A 185 9.37 -1.84 -12.07
C ARG A 185 9.38 -2.97 -13.09
N GLN A 186 8.54 -2.90 -14.12
CA GLN A 186 8.41 -3.91 -15.18
C GLN A 186 8.00 -5.32 -14.67
N LEU A 187 7.42 -5.40 -13.49
CA LEU A 187 6.90 -6.65 -12.90
C LEU A 187 5.47 -6.95 -13.36
N ALA A 188 4.73 -5.94 -13.79
CA ALA A 188 3.41 -6.06 -14.39
C ALA A 188 3.33 -5.26 -15.70
N THR A 189 2.45 -5.68 -16.60
CA THR A 189 2.21 -5.00 -17.90
C THR A 189 0.89 -4.25 -17.94
N ALA A 190 -0.04 -4.56 -17.02
CA ALA A 190 -1.36 -3.94 -16.95
C ALA A 190 -1.80 -3.82 -15.48
N ASN A 191 -2.70 -2.87 -15.22
CA ASN A 191 -3.27 -2.64 -13.90
C ASN A 191 -4.72 -3.16 -13.86
N PRO A 192 -5.01 -4.28 -13.16
CA PRO A 192 -6.34 -4.87 -13.13
C PRO A 192 -7.39 -3.99 -12.43
N ALA A 193 -6.96 -3.09 -11.55
CA ALA A 193 -7.87 -2.17 -10.87
C ALA A 193 -8.18 -0.91 -11.70
N GLU A 194 -7.45 -0.62 -12.77
CA GLU A 194 -7.66 0.56 -13.61
C GLU A 194 -8.94 0.46 -14.42
N VAL A 195 -9.22 -0.72 -14.97
CA VAL A 195 -10.43 -0.99 -15.75
C VAL A 195 -11.69 -1.13 -14.88
N VAL A 196 -11.55 -1.14 -13.54
CA VAL A 196 -12.66 -1.12 -12.59
C VAL A 196 -12.92 0.32 -12.14
N PRO A 197 -13.96 1.00 -12.66
CA PRO A 197 -14.21 2.39 -12.30
C PRO A 197 -14.52 2.55 -10.81
N ALA A 198 -13.95 3.56 -10.17
CA ALA A 198 -14.19 3.84 -8.74
C ALA A 198 -15.69 4.00 -8.42
N ARG A 199 -16.44 4.63 -9.33
CA ARG A 199 -17.89 4.84 -9.21
C ARG A 199 -18.71 3.56 -9.24
N SER A 200 -18.21 2.48 -9.86
CA SER A 200 -18.90 1.18 -9.86
C SER A 200 -18.75 0.45 -8.52
N ILE A 201 -17.76 0.81 -7.72
CA ILE A 201 -17.55 0.25 -6.39
C ILE A 201 -18.39 1.01 -5.36
N ALA A 202 -18.24 2.32 -5.29
CA ALA A 202 -19.04 3.16 -4.41
C ALA A 202 -18.98 4.63 -4.85
N THR A 203 -20.08 5.33 -4.68
CA THR A 203 -20.18 6.78 -4.80
C THR A 203 -20.45 7.37 -3.43
N PHE A 204 -19.83 8.51 -3.14
CA PHE A 204 -20.05 9.22 -1.89
C PHE A 204 -20.30 10.70 -2.22
N GLU A 205 -21.42 11.18 -1.73
CA GLU A 205 -21.68 12.62 -1.77
C GLU A 205 -20.76 13.35 -0.79
N SER A 206 -20.26 14.49 -1.21
CA SER A 206 -19.52 15.37 -0.31
C SER A 206 -20.49 15.89 0.75
N ARG A 207 -20.07 15.79 2.02
CA ARG A 207 -20.86 16.39 3.10
C ARG A 207 -20.88 17.91 2.91
N THR A 208 -22.07 18.48 2.91
CA THR A 208 -22.29 19.93 2.77
C THR A 208 -22.89 20.53 4.03
N ARG A 209 -22.98 19.76 5.11
CA ARG A 209 -23.61 20.16 6.38
C ARG A 209 -22.97 21.42 6.96
N VAL A 210 -23.80 22.45 7.15
CA VAL A 210 -23.49 23.71 7.85
C VAL A 210 -24.46 23.79 9.02
N LEU A 211 -23.95 24.03 10.22
CA LEU A 211 -24.79 24.18 11.42
C LEU A 211 -25.37 25.60 11.48
N SER A 212 -26.61 25.71 11.87
CA SER A 212 -27.24 27.02 12.20
C SER A 212 -26.70 27.54 13.54
N GLY A 213 -26.96 28.85 13.79
CA GLY A 213 -26.63 29.45 15.09
C GLY A 213 -27.33 28.76 16.26
N ASP A 214 -28.59 28.35 16.08
CA ASP A 214 -29.37 27.65 17.11
C ASP A 214 -28.80 26.25 17.39
N GLU A 215 -28.37 25.51 16.36
CA GLU A 215 -27.75 24.21 16.52
C GLU A 215 -26.38 24.28 17.22
N ILE A 216 -25.60 25.33 16.93
CA ILE A 216 -24.36 25.62 17.65
C ILE A 216 -24.66 25.93 19.10
N GLY A 217 -25.64 26.81 19.38
CA GLY A 217 -26.07 27.16 20.72
C GLY A 217 -26.56 25.96 21.53
N ALA A 218 -27.44 25.13 20.94
CA ALA A 218 -27.91 23.88 21.56
C ALA A 218 -26.77 22.92 21.86
N THR A 219 -25.80 22.81 20.94
CA THR A 219 -24.63 21.95 21.14
C THR A 219 -23.74 22.44 22.30
N LEU A 220 -23.47 23.75 22.38
CA LEU A 220 -22.67 24.33 23.46
C LEU A 220 -23.38 24.18 24.80
N TYR A 221 -24.69 24.42 24.87
CA TYR A 221 -25.50 24.22 26.06
C TYR A 221 -25.46 22.76 26.53
N ALA A 222 -25.63 21.82 25.59
CA ALA A 222 -25.56 20.38 25.92
C ALA A 222 -24.17 19.97 26.41
N ILE A 223 -23.08 20.52 25.82
CA ILE A 223 -21.73 20.30 26.33
C ILE A 223 -21.63 20.75 27.78
N ASP A 224 -22.10 21.95 28.10
CA ASP A 224 -21.98 22.54 29.46
C ASP A 224 -22.80 21.79 30.50
N THR A 225 -24.01 21.36 30.15
CA THR A 225 -24.93 20.66 31.08
C THR A 225 -24.66 19.16 31.16
N SER A 226 -23.90 18.56 30.26
CA SER A 226 -23.62 17.12 30.23
C SER A 226 -22.78 16.65 31.43
N SER A 227 -22.74 15.35 31.65
CA SER A 227 -21.89 14.70 32.66
C SER A 227 -20.49 14.33 32.12
N ILE A 228 -20.13 14.70 30.89
CA ILE A 228 -18.80 14.40 30.34
C ILE A 228 -17.71 15.17 31.12
N ARG A 229 -16.51 14.58 31.16
CA ARG A 229 -15.40 15.15 31.96
C ARG A 229 -15.01 16.53 31.47
N ARG A 230 -14.69 17.43 32.40
CA ARG A 230 -14.36 18.84 32.14
C ARG A 230 -13.32 19.04 31.04
N PRO A 231 -12.19 18.29 30.96
CA PRO A 231 -11.23 18.44 29.85
C PRO A 231 -11.84 18.17 28.46
N LEU A 232 -12.82 17.25 28.35
CA LEU A 232 -13.48 16.96 27.07
C LEU A 232 -14.47 18.08 26.69
N LYS A 233 -15.17 18.67 27.69
CA LYS A 233 -15.99 19.87 27.45
C LYS A 233 -15.13 21.00 26.89
N ILE A 234 -14.00 21.28 27.54
CA ILE A 234 -13.05 22.30 27.09
C ILE A 234 -12.54 22.02 25.68
N ALA A 235 -12.18 20.76 25.36
CA ALA A 235 -11.74 20.39 24.03
C ALA A 235 -12.81 20.66 22.96
N LEU A 236 -14.09 20.39 23.26
CA LEU A 236 -15.21 20.65 22.33
C LEU A 236 -15.42 22.16 22.15
N HIS A 237 -15.39 22.96 23.23
CA HIS A 237 -15.44 24.41 23.11
C HIS A 237 -14.28 24.97 22.29
N LEU A 238 -13.05 24.50 22.52
CA LEU A 238 -11.88 24.95 21.76
C LEU A 238 -12.02 24.64 20.27
N LEU A 239 -12.60 23.50 19.87
CA LEU A 239 -12.86 23.20 18.46
C LEU A 239 -13.80 24.20 17.81
N VAL A 240 -14.84 24.66 18.54
CA VAL A 240 -15.77 25.67 18.05
C VAL A 240 -15.10 27.04 18.00
N LEU A 241 -14.34 27.43 19.03
CA LEU A 241 -13.72 28.76 19.15
C LEU A 241 -12.52 28.95 18.19
N THR A 242 -11.76 27.91 17.90
CA THR A 242 -10.52 28.00 17.12
C THR A 242 -10.64 27.45 15.71
N MET A 243 -11.70 26.67 15.42
CA MET A 243 -12.00 26.07 14.12
C MET A 243 -10.85 25.24 13.53
N VAL A 244 -9.93 24.76 14.38
CA VAL A 244 -8.82 23.89 14.00
C VAL A 244 -9.29 22.47 13.69
N ARG A 245 -8.43 21.68 13.06
CA ARG A 245 -8.75 20.26 12.88
C ARG A 245 -8.71 19.54 14.24
N LYS A 246 -9.63 18.60 14.45
CA LYS A 246 -9.68 17.77 15.65
C LYS A 246 -8.34 17.11 15.97
N SER A 247 -7.63 16.62 14.94
CA SER A 247 -6.30 16.04 15.13
C SER A 247 -5.29 17.02 15.70
N ASP A 248 -5.32 18.26 15.22
CA ASP A 248 -4.38 19.29 15.63
C ASP A 248 -4.59 19.65 17.12
N LEU A 249 -5.86 19.75 17.54
CA LEU A 249 -6.19 19.99 18.95
C LEU A 249 -5.83 18.80 19.86
N VAL A 250 -6.19 17.57 19.47
CA VAL A 250 -5.95 16.37 20.28
C VAL A 250 -4.46 16.11 20.49
N GLU A 251 -3.65 16.35 19.48
CA GLU A 251 -2.19 16.13 19.51
C GLU A 251 -1.39 17.34 19.98
N SER A 252 -2.08 18.45 20.41
CA SER A 252 -1.39 19.66 20.85
C SER A 252 -0.60 19.46 22.12
N THR A 253 0.54 20.13 22.19
CA THR A 253 1.41 20.20 23.37
C THR A 253 1.41 21.61 23.94
N TRP A 254 1.71 21.74 25.23
CA TRP A 254 1.74 23.03 25.89
C TRP A 254 2.78 24.01 25.33
N GLU A 255 3.86 23.48 24.75
CA GLU A 255 4.92 24.28 24.10
C GLU A 255 4.44 25.06 22.88
N GLU A 256 3.32 24.63 22.28
CA GLU A 256 2.73 25.28 21.11
C GLU A 256 1.93 26.54 21.45
N PHE A 257 1.59 26.76 22.72
CA PHE A 257 0.71 27.84 23.16
C PHE A 257 1.49 28.98 23.86
N ASP A 258 1.33 30.18 23.34
CA ASP A 258 1.68 31.43 24.07
C ASP A 258 0.39 32.07 24.58
N LEU A 259 0.04 31.77 25.84
CA LEU A 259 -1.21 32.23 26.43
C LEU A 259 -1.19 33.72 26.78
N GLU A 260 0.00 34.35 26.84
CA GLU A 260 0.13 35.80 27.09
C GLU A 260 -0.11 36.58 25.79
N LYS A 261 0.38 36.03 24.64
CA LYS A 261 0.11 36.59 23.32
C LYS A 261 -1.19 36.08 22.71
N ALA A 262 -1.95 35.28 23.43
CA ALA A 262 -3.17 34.65 22.93
C ALA A 262 -2.99 33.96 21.56
N SER A 263 -1.94 33.16 21.43
CA SER A 263 -1.60 32.51 20.18
C SER A 263 -1.24 31.04 20.36
N TRP A 264 -1.52 30.25 19.32
CA TRP A 264 -1.20 28.84 19.21
C TRP A 264 -0.47 28.59 17.89
N ARG A 265 0.74 28.09 17.96
CA ARG A 265 1.59 27.75 16.80
C ARG A 265 1.55 26.25 16.57
N ILE A 266 0.85 25.80 15.53
CA ILE A 266 0.81 24.40 15.12
C ILE A 266 2.00 24.14 14.20
N PRO A 267 2.95 23.26 14.58
CA PRO A 267 4.16 23.06 13.79
C PRO A 267 3.89 22.36 12.46
N ALA A 268 4.63 22.74 11.41
CA ALA A 268 4.54 22.18 10.06
C ALA A 268 4.63 20.65 10.03
N THR A 269 5.41 20.04 10.94
CA THR A 269 5.56 18.57 11.06
C THR A 269 4.25 17.82 11.31
N ARG A 270 3.21 18.49 11.84
CA ARG A 270 1.87 17.93 12.04
C ARG A 270 0.87 18.34 10.95
N LEU A 271 1.27 19.28 10.09
CA LEU A 271 0.44 19.79 9.02
C LEU A 271 0.79 19.07 7.70
N LYS A 272 -0.09 19.20 6.70
CA LYS A 272 0.20 18.80 5.32
C LYS A 272 0.86 19.93 4.51
N GLN A 273 1.24 21.02 5.16
CA GLN A 273 1.85 22.21 4.60
C GLN A 273 3.27 22.34 5.16
N ASP A 274 4.14 22.98 4.40
CA ASP A 274 5.56 23.14 4.75
C ASP A 274 5.83 24.33 5.71
N ALA A 275 4.77 24.95 6.25
CA ALA A 275 4.87 26.09 7.16
C ALA A 275 4.01 25.88 8.41
N ASP A 276 4.46 26.44 9.53
CA ASP A 276 3.70 26.47 10.78
C ASP A 276 2.38 27.26 10.58
N GLN A 277 1.32 26.79 11.20
CA GLN A 277 0.05 27.51 11.24
C GLN A 277 -0.06 28.28 12.55
N LEU A 278 -0.20 29.60 12.48
CA LEU A 278 -0.51 30.44 13.64
C LEU A 278 -2.03 30.56 13.77
N VAL A 279 -2.55 30.29 14.97
CA VAL A 279 -3.96 30.43 15.35
C VAL A 279 -4.05 31.47 16.44
N TYR A 280 -4.81 32.54 16.22
CA TYR A 280 -5.11 33.53 17.26
C TYR A 280 -6.23 33.02 18.13
N LEU A 281 -6.04 33.09 19.45
CA LEU A 281 -6.97 32.56 20.46
C LEU A 281 -7.91 33.68 20.95
N PRO A 282 -9.22 33.52 20.82
CA PRO A 282 -10.14 34.43 21.51
C PRO A 282 -10.02 34.31 23.04
N GLN A 283 -10.40 35.33 23.78
CA GLN A 283 -10.24 35.38 25.23
C GLN A 283 -10.88 34.19 25.95
N GLN A 284 -12.02 33.70 25.45
CA GLN A 284 -12.68 32.50 25.98
C GLN A 284 -11.78 31.28 25.87
N ALA A 285 -11.08 31.10 24.74
CA ALA A 285 -10.15 29.98 24.54
C ALA A 285 -8.94 30.06 25.49
N VAL A 286 -8.39 31.25 25.68
CA VAL A 286 -7.28 31.50 26.63
C VAL A 286 -7.72 31.14 28.06
N THR A 287 -8.94 31.56 28.48
CA THR A 287 -9.47 31.24 29.81
C THR A 287 -9.59 29.73 30.02
N LEU A 288 -10.14 28.99 29.06
CA LEU A 288 -10.28 27.54 29.10
C LEU A 288 -8.91 26.83 29.11
N LEU A 289 -7.96 27.30 28.34
CA LEU A 289 -6.59 26.75 28.32
C LEU A 289 -5.87 27.01 29.63
N ARG A 290 -6.03 28.21 30.26
CA ARG A 290 -5.47 28.50 31.56
C ARG A 290 -6.08 27.62 32.66
N GLU A 291 -7.38 27.29 32.60
CA GLU A 291 -8.02 26.32 33.51
C GLU A 291 -7.36 24.95 33.37
N LEU A 292 -7.21 24.41 32.16
CA LEU A 292 -6.52 23.15 31.92
C LEU A 292 -5.07 23.16 32.39
N HIS A 293 -4.37 24.27 32.17
CA HIS A 293 -2.97 24.41 32.54
C HIS A 293 -2.75 24.36 34.05
N ARG A 294 -3.66 24.92 34.83
CA ARG A 294 -3.63 24.87 36.33
C ARG A 294 -3.87 23.45 36.83
N ALA A 295 -4.74 22.69 36.16
CA ALA A 295 -5.11 21.33 36.52
C ALA A 295 -4.24 20.25 35.88
N ARG A 296 -3.20 20.64 35.12
CA ARG A 296 -2.40 19.70 34.32
C ARG A 296 -1.59 18.72 35.19
N ALA A 297 -1.52 17.48 34.75
CA ALA A 297 -0.52 16.52 35.17
C ALA A 297 0.85 16.85 34.57
N ALA A 298 1.91 16.20 35.02
CA ALA A 298 3.26 16.32 34.44
C ALA A 298 3.32 15.63 33.08
N THR A 299 2.67 16.23 32.08
CA THR A 299 2.61 15.74 30.68
C THR A 299 2.78 16.91 29.73
N ARG A 300 3.38 16.65 28.55
CA ARG A 300 3.51 17.64 27.49
C ARG A 300 2.19 17.94 26.78
N PHE A 301 1.25 16.98 26.74
CA PHE A 301 0.00 17.12 25.99
C PHE A 301 -1.03 17.96 26.76
N VAL A 302 -1.78 18.77 26.00
CA VAL A 302 -2.94 19.53 26.55
C VAL A 302 -4.08 18.58 26.92
N PHE A 303 -4.25 17.52 26.14
CA PHE A 303 -5.27 16.48 26.35
C PHE A 303 -4.63 15.10 26.49
N PRO A 304 -4.04 14.78 27.67
CA PRO A 304 -3.36 13.51 27.88
C PRO A 304 -4.32 12.34 27.99
N SER A 305 -3.84 11.15 27.61
CA SER A 305 -4.54 9.89 27.84
C SER A 305 -4.68 9.61 29.34
N VAL A 306 -5.83 9.08 29.76
CA VAL A 306 -6.07 8.66 31.15
C VAL A 306 -5.30 7.41 31.59
N ARG A 307 -4.63 6.73 30.63
CA ARG A 307 -3.88 5.50 30.90
C ARG A 307 -2.47 5.75 31.44
N GLY A 308 -2.10 6.99 31.72
CA GLY A 308 -0.80 7.35 32.31
C GLY A 308 0.40 7.32 31.34
N ASP A 309 0.19 6.98 30.08
CA ASP A 309 1.23 7.04 29.07
C ASP A 309 1.39 8.49 28.58
N ASP A 310 2.62 8.92 28.21
CA ASP A 310 2.85 10.23 27.57
C ASP A 310 2.32 10.22 26.13
N ARG A 311 1.00 10.10 26.01
CA ARG A 311 0.22 10.08 24.77
C ARG A 311 -1.02 10.95 24.90
N PRO A 312 -1.48 11.55 23.78
CA PRO A 312 -2.74 12.27 23.78
C PRO A 312 -3.94 11.30 23.88
N ILE A 313 -5.13 11.83 24.17
CA ILE A 313 -6.39 11.09 24.05
C ILE A 313 -6.55 10.55 22.63
N ALA A 314 -7.30 9.46 22.48
CA ALA A 314 -7.61 8.93 21.15
C ALA A 314 -8.48 9.93 20.35
N LYS A 315 -8.21 10.07 19.04
CA LYS A 315 -9.01 10.94 18.15
C LYS A 315 -10.50 10.60 18.13
N SER A 316 -10.87 9.36 18.46
CA SER A 316 -12.25 8.92 18.60
C SER A 316 -12.94 9.40 19.90
N THR A 317 -12.17 9.78 20.94
CA THR A 317 -12.72 10.18 22.25
C THR A 317 -13.67 11.38 22.12
N LEU A 318 -13.28 12.40 21.35
CA LEU A 318 -14.15 13.57 21.15
C LEU A 318 -15.42 13.24 20.34
N ASN A 319 -15.33 12.30 19.37
CA ASN A 319 -16.53 11.83 18.64
C ASN A 319 -17.47 11.06 19.60
N GLN A 320 -16.93 10.26 20.51
CA GLN A 320 -17.71 9.56 21.52
C GLN A 320 -18.35 10.55 22.51
N ALA A 321 -17.61 11.59 22.90
CA ALA A 321 -18.13 12.66 23.75
C ALA A 321 -19.33 13.36 23.10
N VAL A 322 -19.24 13.76 21.82
CA VAL A 322 -20.38 14.37 21.11
C VAL A 322 -21.56 13.41 21.01
N LYS A 323 -21.31 12.14 20.70
CA LYS A 323 -22.38 11.14 20.66
C LYS A 323 -23.08 10.97 21.99
N ALA A 324 -22.36 11.06 23.11
CA ALA A 324 -22.91 10.95 24.46
C ALA A 324 -23.76 12.17 24.89
N LEU A 325 -23.72 13.28 24.15
CA LEU A 325 -24.56 14.45 24.43
C LEU A 325 -26.05 14.20 24.13
N GLY A 326 -26.38 13.21 23.29
CA GLY A 326 -27.77 12.88 22.95
C GLY A 326 -28.51 14.04 22.27
N LEU A 327 -27.81 14.81 21.40
CA LEU A 327 -28.36 15.99 20.75
C LEU A 327 -29.49 15.63 19.79
N ASP A 328 -30.60 16.36 19.92
CA ASP A 328 -31.72 16.34 18.99
C ASP A 328 -31.51 17.39 17.87
N VAL A 329 -30.48 17.15 17.07
CA VAL A 329 -30.14 17.97 15.90
C VAL A 329 -29.76 17.05 14.73
N GLU A 330 -29.88 17.56 13.51
CA GLU A 330 -29.45 16.81 12.34
C GLU A 330 -27.99 16.34 12.53
N HIS A 331 -27.72 15.09 12.17
CA HIS A 331 -26.41 14.47 12.39
C HIS A 331 -25.26 15.29 11.79
N PHE A 332 -24.33 15.70 12.64
CA PHE A 332 -23.09 16.36 12.26
C PHE A 332 -21.83 15.63 12.79
N VAL A 333 -20.70 15.99 12.27
CA VAL A 333 -19.37 15.56 12.77
C VAL A 333 -18.56 16.79 13.18
N LEU A 334 -17.58 16.62 14.06
CA LEU A 334 -16.77 17.74 14.59
C LEU A 334 -16.09 18.59 13.48
N HIS A 335 -15.84 18.00 12.30
CA HIS A 335 -15.30 18.77 11.17
C HIS A 335 -16.32 19.75 10.56
N ASP A 336 -17.61 19.54 10.80
CA ASP A 336 -18.65 20.43 10.26
C ASP A 336 -18.64 21.79 10.96
N PHE A 337 -18.17 21.91 12.23
CA PHE A 337 -17.89 23.21 12.85
C PHE A 337 -16.93 24.06 12.02
N ARG A 338 -15.82 23.48 11.57
CA ARG A 338 -14.84 24.16 10.74
C ARG A 338 -15.45 24.56 9.37
N ARG A 339 -16.28 23.69 8.79
CA ARG A 339 -16.99 23.97 7.54
C ARG A 339 -17.96 25.13 7.73
N THR A 340 -18.77 25.09 8.78
CA THR A 340 -19.72 26.14 9.16
C THR A 340 -19.03 27.49 9.26
N ALA A 341 -17.94 27.54 10.00
CA ALA A 341 -17.14 28.75 10.12
C ALA A 341 -16.58 29.26 8.77
N SER A 342 -16.11 28.36 7.91
CA SER A 342 -15.60 28.75 6.59
C SER A 342 -16.70 29.35 5.70
N VAL A 343 -17.95 28.88 5.84
CA VAL A 343 -19.09 29.43 5.09
C VAL A 343 -19.42 30.81 5.64
N HIS A 344 -19.66 30.95 6.94
CA HIS A 344 -20.02 32.23 7.55
C HIS A 344 -18.96 33.32 7.39
N LEU A 345 -17.67 32.96 7.50
CA LEU A 345 -16.59 33.93 7.25
C LEU A 345 -16.55 34.43 5.81
N ARG A 346 -16.90 33.59 4.82
CA ARG A 346 -17.01 34.01 3.42
C ARG A 346 -18.19 34.92 3.20
N GLU A 347 -19.35 34.62 3.80
CA GLU A 347 -20.54 35.46 3.74
C GLU A 347 -20.26 36.83 4.35
N MET A 348 -19.66 36.89 5.53
CA MET A 348 -19.25 38.13 6.18
C MET A 348 -18.29 38.97 5.32
N ALA A 349 -17.27 38.29 4.71
CA ALA A 349 -16.33 38.99 3.84
C ALA A 349 -16.96 39.54 2.55
N GLN A 350 -18.01 38.89 2.03
CA GLN A 350 -18.77 39.36 0.87
C GLN A 350 -19.67 40.56 1.21
N HIS A 351 -20.17 40.63 2.44
CA HIS A 351 -21.01 41.78 2.89
C HIS A 351 -20.17 42.98 3.36
N ALA A 352 -18.86 42.82 3.54
CA ALA A 352 -17.94 43.89 3.95
C ALA A 352 -17.28 44.62 2.75
N GLN A 353 -17.56 44.19 1.51
CA GLN A 353 -17.18 44.84 0.25
C GLN A 353 -18.37 45.68 -0.31
#